data_ec18790c364f10821728d359e4b1eef0
#
_entry.id   ec18790c364f10821728d359e4b1eef0
#
_cell.length_a   1.000
_cell.length_b   1.000
_cell.length_c   1.000
_cell.angle_alpha   90.00
_cell.angle_beta   90.00
_cell.angle_gamma   90.00
#
_symmetry.space_group_name_H-M   'P 1'
#
loop_
_entity.id
_entity.type
_entity.pdbx_description
1 polymer ?
#
loop_
_entity_poly.entity_id
_entity_poly.type
_entity_poly.pdbx_seq_one_letter_code
_entity_poly.pdbx_strand_id
1 'polypeptide(L)'
;ETVGDHAIHYKSCILESDSWQLLTMVIYQVKDGASQKERFEKSVVPMVCSQLETPVVCFWKTVERLLDMPSALQEIRVQREWNLMFPKGTLITNELIEQQHPVPLKYPVELEEKAKQAVLQENKEELKKCFWKLANCYQEEFHTPADIKQAIIHLSLAVFGIYKAKASVELDLEVQNILQEITVAVSWN
;
A
#
# COMPACT_ATOMS: atom_id res chain seq x y z
N GLU A 1 6.81 -46.03 -13.18
CA GLU A 1 6.10 -44.84 -12.66
C GLU A 1 7.15 -43.82 -12.26
N THR A 2 7.45 -42.87 -13.14
CA THR A 2 8.36 -41.79 -12.87
C THR A 2 7.66 -40.82 -11.93
N VAL A 3 8.08 -40.78 -10.69
CA VAL A 3 7.76 -39.69 -9.74
C VAL A 3 8.30 -38.41 -10.38
N GLY A 4 7.41 -37.61 -10.95
CA GLY A 4 7.78 -36.36 -11.59
C GLY A 4 8.50 -35.46 -10.60
N ASP A 5 9.67 -35.03 -11.00
CA ASP A 5 10.53 -34.09 -10.27
C ASP A 5 9.79 -32.74 -10.16
N HIS A 6 9.05 -32.55 -9.06
CA HIS A 6 8.33 -31.32 -8.74
C HIS A 6 9.19 -30.34 -7.92
N ALA A 7 10.52 -30.47 -8.03
CA ALA A 7 11.43 -29.56 -7.36
C ALA A 7 11.26 -28.13 -7.89
N ILE A 8 10.90 -27.22 -7.00
CA ILE A 8 10.87 -25.78 -7.31
C ILE A 8 12.29 -25.27 -7.19
N HIS A 9 12.83 -24.78 -8.29
CA HIS A 9 14.11 -24.09 -8.30
C HIS A 9 13.87 -22.61 -8.00
N TYR A 10 14.48 -22.12 -6.91
CA TYR A 10 14.37 -20.70 -6.56
C TYR A 10 15.68 -20.15 -6.00
N LYS A 11 15.84 -18.85 -6.13
CA LYS A 11 16.83 -18.05 -5.39
C LYS A 11 16.11 -16.91 -4.71
N SER A 12 16.55 -16.56 -3.51
CA SER A 12 16.01 -15.44 -2.77
C SER A 12 17.10 -14.47 -2.36
N CYS A 13 16.77 -13.20 -2.30
CA CYS A 13 17.58 -12.16 -1.71
C CYS A 13 16.70 -11.19 -0.93
N ILE A 14 17.29 -10.57 0.09
CA ILE A 14 16.66 -9.51 0.85
C ILE A 14 17.34 -8.21 0.46
N LEU A 15 16.53 -7.21 0.09
CA LEU A 15 16.96 -5.84 -0.12
C LEU A 15 16.39 -5.01 1.03
N GLU A 16 17.23 -4.25 1.71
CA GLU A 16 16.85 -3.44 2.85
C GLU A 16 16.89 -1.96 2.49
N SER A 17 15.98 -1.22 3.10
CA SER A 17 15.91 0.23 3.12
C SER A 17 15.55 0.65 4.55
N ASP A 18 15.74 1.91 4.90
CA ASP A 18 15.51 2.42 6.27
C ASP A 18 14.09 2.16 6.80
N SER A 19 13.11 2.06 5.93
CA SER A 19 11.70 1.94 6.30
C SER A 19 11.02 0.64 5.86
N TRP A 20 11.68 -0.23 5.08
CA TRP A 20 11.08 -1.47 4.58
C TRP A 20 12.13 -2.50 4.16
N GLN A 21 11.71 -3.77 4.16
CA GLN A 21 12.50 -4.88 3.63
C GLN A 21 11.77 -5.48 2.44
N LEU A 22 12.48 -5.72 1.35
CA LEU A 22 11.99 -6.42 0.17
C LEU A 22 12.62 -7.81 0.10
N LEU A 23 11.83 -8.84 0.38
CA LEU A 23 12.21 -10.21 0.09
C LEU A 23 11.86 -10.51 -1.37
N THR A 24 12.87 -10.69 -2.20
CA THR A 24 12.71 -11.11 -3.59
C THR A 24 12.98 -12.60 -3.71
N MET A 25 12.02 -13.33 -4.25
CA MET A 25 12.15 -14.74 -4.58
C MET A 25 12.04 -14.90 -6.09
N VAL A 26 13.07 -15.41 -6.73
CA VAL A 26 13.10 -15.71 -8.16
C VAL A 26 12.92 -17.21 -8.35
N ILE A 27 11.81 -17.59 -8.98
CA ILE A 27 11.53 -18.97 -9.35
C ILE A 27 11.90 -19.13 -10.83
N TYR A 28 12.71 -20.14 -11.15
CA TYR A 28 13.23 -20.33 -12.50
C TYR A 28 13.04 -21.78 -12.96
N GLN A 29 13.19 -22.02 -14.26
CA GLN A 29 12.93 -23.31 -14.91
C GLN A 29 11.49 -23.81 -14.69
N VAL A 30 10.55 -22.88 -14.67
CA VAL A 30 9.14 -23.17 -14.41
C VAL A 30 8.50 -23.71 -15.70
N LYS A 31 7.92 -24.90 -15.63
CA LYS A 31 7.17 -25.49 -16.76
C LYS A 31 5.75 -24.91 -16.89
N ASP A 32 5.15 -24.59 -15.76
CA ASP A 32 3.80 -24.03 -15.65
C ASP A 32 3.79 -22.89 -14.63
N GLY A 33 3.91 -21.67 -15.11
CA GLY A 33 3.94 -20.46 -14.30
C GLY A 33 2.59 -20.17 -13.60
N ALA A 34 1.48 -20.52 -14.24
CA ALA A 34 0.14 -20.29 -13.69
C ALA A 34 -0.10 -21.15 -12.44
N SER A 35 0.25 -22.43 -12.51
CA SER A 35 0.16 -23.35 -11.37
C SER A 35 1.07 -22.92 -10.21
N GLN A 36 2.26 -22.42 -10.51
CA GLN A 36 3.17 -21.91 -9.47
C GLN A 36 2.63 -20.64 -8.82
N LYS A 37 2.07 -19.70 -9.60
CA LYS A 37 1.40 -18.51 -9.08
C LYS A 37 0.25 -18.89 -8.15
N GLU A 38 -0.64 -19.78 -8.59
CA GLU A 38 -1.78 -20.24 -7.78
C GLU A 38 -1.35 -20.89 -6.46
N ARG A 39 -0.31 -21.72 -6.50
CA ARG A 39 0.27 -22.33 -5.30
C ARG A 39 0.86 -21.28 -4.36
N PHE A 40 1.55 -20.29 -4.89
CA PHE A 40 2.11 -19.19 -4.10
C PHE A 40 0.99 -18.39 -3.43
N GLU A 41 -0.04 -18.03 -4.17
CA GLU A 41 -1.19 -17.29 -3.68
C GLU A 41 -1.96 -18.05 -2.59
N LYS A 42 -2.23 -19.35 -2.79
CA LYS A 42 -3.05 -20.15 -1.86
C LYS A 42 -2.29 -20.66 -0.64
N SER A 43 -0.98 -20.80 -0.70
CA SER A 43 -0.19 -21.41 0.38
C SER A 43 0.81 -20.47 1.00
N VAL A 44 1.63 -19.77 0.19
CA VAL A 44 2.74 -18.95 0.71
C VAL A 44 2.25 -17.62 1.26
N VAL A 45 1.39 -16.93 0.52
CA VAL A 45 0.87 -15.61 0.94
C VAL A 45 0.15 -15.69 2.28
N PRO A 46 -0.84 -16.60 2.51
CA PRO A 46 -1.49 -16.72 3.79
C PRO A 46 -0.53 -17.08 4.93
N MET A 47 0.43 -17.97 4.67
CA MET A 47 1.43 -18.37 5.66
C MET A 47 2.28 -17.16 6.09
N VAL A 48 2.81 -16.40 5.15
CA VAL A 48 3.65 -15.21 5.43
C VAL A 48 2.83 -14.15 6.17
N CYS A 49 1.60 -13.86 5.70
CA CYS A 49 0.73 -12.87 6.34
C CYS A 49 0.28 -13.25 7.75
N SER A 50 0.23 -14.55 8.07
CA SER A 50 -0.15 -15.04 9.41
C SER A 50 1.02 -15.04 10.40
N GLN A 51 2.24 -15.15 9.93
CA GLN A 51 3.42 -15.23 10.78
C GLN A 51 4.10 -13.89 11.05
N LEU A 52 3.86 -12.90 10.19
CA LEU A 52 4.44 -11.56 10.36
C LEU A 52 3.41 -10.60 10.96
N GLU A 53 3.78 -9.95 12.05
CA GLU A 53 2.97 -8.92 12.70
C GLU A 53 2.94 -7.61 11.92
N THR A 54 3.94 -7.40 11.06
CA THR A 54 4.07 -6.21 10.21
C THR A 54 3.21 -6.33 8.95
N PRO A 55 2.80 -5.20 8.35
CA PRO A 55 2.13 -5.21 7.05
C PRO A 55 2.99 -5.88 5.98
N VAL A 56 2.41 -6.86 5.28
CA VAL A 56 3.06 -7.58 4.18
C VAL A 56 2.33 -7.29 2.89
N VAL A 57 3.08 -6.90 1.88
CA VAL A 57 2.58 -6.70 0.51
C VAL A 57 3.24 -7.74 -0.40
N CYS A 58 2.43 -8.52 -1.07
CA CYS A 58 2.90 -9.59 -1.95
C CYS A 58 2.66 -9.24 -3.41
N PHE A 59 3.71 -9.36 -4.23
CA PHE A 59 3.63 -9.15 -5.67
C PHE A 59 4.06 -10.40 -6.43
N TRP A 60 3.47 -10.60 -7.58
CA TRP A 60 3.90 -11.60 -8.55
C TRP A 60 4.10 -10.97 -9.92
N LYS A 61 5.29 -11.18 -10.49
CA LYS A 61 5.63 -10.72 -11.83
C LYS A 61 6.31 -11.87 -12.58
N THR A 62 5.87 -12.11 -13.79
CA THR A 62 6.52 -13.07 -14.70
C THR A 62 7.38 -12.31 -15.70
N VAL A 63 8.58 -12.78 -15.92
CA VAL A 63 9.52 -12.27 -16.95
C VAL A 63 10.02 -13.42 -17.79
N GLU A 64 10.23 -13.19 -19.07
CA GLU A 64 10.72 -14.21 -19.99
C GLU A 64 12.24 -14.39 -19.92
N ARG A 65 12.97 -13.32 -19.64
CA ARG A 65 14.43 -13.29 -19.59
C ARG A 65 14.94 -12.71 -18.29
N LEU A 66 16.05 -13.23 -17.79
CA LEU A 66 16.71 -12.72 -16.58
C LEU A 66 17.12 -11.24 -16.72
N LEU A 67 17.42 -10.79 -17.94
CA LEU A 67 17.77 -9.39 -18.20
C LEU A 67 16.61 -8.41 -17.93
N ASP A 68 15.38 -8.87 -17.92
CA ASP A 68 14.19 -8.06 -17.69
C ASP A 68 13.87 -7.90 -16.19
N MET A 69 14.57 -8.64 -15.32
CA MET A 69 14.36 -8.59 -13.87
C MET A 69 14.53 -7.20 -13.24
N PRO A 70 15.55 -6.40 -13.58
CA PRO A 70 15.70 -5.06 -12.99
C PRO A 70 14.49 -4.17 -13.29
N SER A 71 13.96 -4.23 -14.52
CA SER A 71 12.76 -3.50 -14.93
C SER A 71 11.54 -3.99 -14.15
N ALA A 72 11.35 -5.31 -14.04
CA ALA A 72 10.26 -5.90 -13.29
C ALA A 72 10.28 -5.51 -11.80
N LEU A 73 11.45 -5.47 -11.17
CA LEU A 73 11.61 -5.02 -9.79
C LEU A 73 11.28 -3.52 -9.63
N GLN A 74 11.65 -2.70 -10.61
CA GLN A 74 11.30 -1.28 -10.60
C GLN A 74 9.79 -1.08 -10.73
N GLU A 75 9.13 -1.84 -11.61
CA GLU A 75 7.67 -1.82 -11.73
C GLU A 75 6.99 -2.21 -10.42
N ILE A 76 7.42 -3.29 -9.76
CA ILE A 76 6.89 -3.71 -8.44
C ILE A 76 7.05 -2.59 -7.42
N ARG A 77 8.19 -1.90 -7.39
CA ARG A 77 8.42 -0.78 -6.48
C ARG A 77 7.43 0.36 -6.68
N VAL A 78 7.10 0.67 -7.92
CA VAL A 78 6.10 1.71 -8.25
C VAL A 78 4.69 1.23 -7.88
N GLN A 79 4.39 -0.03 -8.15
CA GLN A 79 3.06 -0.60 -7.93
C GLN A 79 2.74 -0.95 -6.48
N ARG A 80 3.72 -0.93 -5.57
CA ARG A 80 3.51 -1.34 -4.16
C ARG A 80 2.39 -0.55 -3.45
N GLU A 81 2.13 0.67 -3.88
CA GLU A 81 1.10 1.53 -3.32
C GLU A 81 -0.33 1.02 -3.58
N TRP A 82 -0.52 0.19 -4.62
CA TRP A 82 -1.81 -0.43 -4.91
C TRP A 82 -2.30 -1.34 -3.78
N ASN A 83 -1.41 -1.74 -2.86
CA ASN A 83 -1.81 -2.48 -1.67
C ASN A 83 -2.80 -1.69 -0.77
N LEU A 84 -2.85 -0.38 -0.88
CA LEU A 84 -3.86 0.45 -0.20
C LEU A 84 -5.29 0.10 -0.64
N MET A 85 -5.44 -0.43 -1.87
CA MET A 85 -6.74 -0.72 -2.49
C MET A 85 -7.17 -2.17 -2.39
N PHE A 86 -6.27 -3.07 -2.03
CA PHE A 86 -6.56 -4.49 -1.96
C PHE A 86 -6.66 -4.99 -0.52
N PRO A 87 -7.49 -6.02 -0.26
CA PRO A 87 -7.54 -6.67 1.04
C PRO A 87 -6.17 -7.20 1.46
N LYS A 88 -5.92 -7.22 2.78
CA LYS A 88 -4.68 -7.78 3.34
C LYS A 88 -4.48 -9.22 2.84
N GLY A 89 -3.28 -9.52 2.37
CA GLY A 89 -2.94 -10.86 1.87
C GLY A 89 -3.33 -11.10 0.41
N THR A 90 -3.67 -10.05 -0.34
CA THR A 90 -3.86 -10.16 -1.79
C THR A 90 -2.50 -10.29 -2.48
N LEU A 91 -2.38 -11.22 -3.43
CA LEU A 91 -1.24 -11.30 -4.35
C LEU A 91 -1.46 -10.31 -5.50
N ILE A 92 -0.73 -9.20 -5.48
CA ILE A 92 -0.87 -8.13 -6.47
C ILE A 92 -0.13 -8.52 -7.75
N THR A 93 -0.80 -8.37 -8.88
CA THR A 93 -0.23 -8.59 -10.21
C THR A 93 -0.60 -7.44 -11.14
N ASN A 94 0.10 -7.30 -12.28
CA ASN A 94 -0.24 -6.29 -13.26
C ASN A 94 -1.68 -6.48 -13.77
N GLU A 95 -2.06 -7.72 -14.08
CA GLU A 95 -3.39 -8.05 -14.59
C GLU A 95 -4.47 -7.65 -13.57
N LEU A 96 -4.21 -7.87 -12.28
CA LEU A 96 -5.15 -7.48 -11.23
C LEU A 96 -5.32 -5.95 -11.17
N ILE A 97 -4.24 -5.19 -11.31
CA ILE A 97 -4.28 -3.72 -11.34
C ILE A 97 -5.00 -3.23 -12.61
N GLU A 98 -4.67 -3.79 -13.77
CA GLU A 98 -5.25 -3.39 -15.06
C GLU A 98 -6.75 -3.68 -15.17
N GLN A 99 -7.24 -4.70 -14.47
CA GLN A 99 -8.67 -5.03 -14.37
C GLN A 99 -9.46 -4.03 -13.53
N GLN A 100 -8.78 -3.22 -12.73
CA GLN A 100 -9.45 -2.21 -11.93
C GLN A 100 -9.79 -1.00 -12.80
N HIS A 101 -10.95 -0.41 -12.50
CA HIS A 101 -11.43 0.81 -13.13
C HIS A 101 -11.58 1.90 -12.08
N PRO A 102 -10.49 2.60 -11.72
CA PRO A 102 -10.55 3.61 -10.68
C PRO A 102 -11.54 4.72 -11.04
N VAL A 103 -12.39 5.07 -10.09
CA VAL A 103 -13.28 6.23 -10.23
C VAL A 103 -12.60 7.48 -9.67
N PRO A 104 -12.84 8.67 -10.25
CA PRO A 104 -12.31 9.92 -9.72
C PRO A 104 -12.76 10.14 -8.29
N LEU A 105 -11.82 10.45 -7.42
CA LEU A 105 -12.09 10.69 -6.02
C LEU A 105 -12.78 12.04 -5.83
N LYS A 106 -13.95 12.03 -5.16
CA LYS A 106 -14.62 13.25 -4.72
C LYS A 106 -14.15 13.58 -3.30
N TYR A 107 -13.42 14.67 -3.18
CA TYR A 107 -12.95 15.10 -1.88
C TYR A 107 -14.11 15.53 -0.96
N PRO A 108 -14.22 14.97 0.28
CA PRO A 108 -15.34 15.22 1.16
C PRO A 108 -15.15 16.52 1.95
N VAL A 109 -15.51 17.67 1.36
CA VAL A 109 -15.37 19.00 1.96
C VAL A 109 -16.09 19.11 3.33
N GLU A 110 -17.26 18.48 3.48
CA GLU A 110 -17.98 18.47 4.76
C GLU A 110 -17.19 17.79 5.88
N LEU A 111 -16.40 16.76 5.54
CA LEU A 111 -15.57 16.06 6.51
C LEU A 111 -14.37 16.92 6.92
N GLU A 112 -13.81 17.66 5.99
CA GLU A 112 -12.75 18.64 6.29
C GLU A 112 -13.23 19.71 7.27
N GLU A 113 -14.42 20.29 7.00
CA GLU A 113 -14.98 21.30 7.92
C GLU A 113 -15.25 20.73 9.32
N LYS A 114 -15.72 19.50 9.42
CA LYS A 114 -15.87 18.82 10.74
C LYS A 114 -14.51 18.60 11.41
N ALA A 115 -13.49 18.21 10.67
CA ALA A 115 -12.15 18.03 11.22
C ALA A 115 -11.57 19.37 11.75
N LYS A 116 -11.73 20.47 10.99
CA LYS A 116 -11.34 21.81 11.42
C LYS A 116 -12.04 22.23 12.70
N GLN A 117 -13.35 22.00 12.80
CA GLN A 117 -14.12 22.29 14.01
C GLN A 117 -13.65 21.44 15.20
N ALA A 118 -13.35 20.15 14.99
CA ALA A 118 -12.81 19.29 16.04
C ALA A 118 -11.48 19.81 16.59
N VAL A 119 -10.59 20.36 15.74
CA VAL A 119 -9.34 21.01 16.19
C VAL A 119 -9.62 22.25 17.01
N LEU A 120 -10.54 23.13 16.57
CA LEU A 120 -10.91 24.32 17.30
C LEU A 120 -11.49 24.02 18.69
N GLN A 121 -12.25 22.92 18.80
CA GLN A 121 -12.87 22.45 20.04
C GLN A 121 -11.97 21.53 20.87
N GLU A 122 -10.75 21.24 20.42
CA GLU A 122 -9.80 20.29 21.04
C GLU A 122 -10.36 18.87 21.20
N ASN A 123 -11.31 18.50 20.35
CA ASN A 123 -11.96 17.20 20.37
C ASN A 123 -11.18 16.17 19.53
N LYS A 124 -10.21 15.53 20.20
CA LYS A 124 -9.33 14.51 19.56
C LYS A 124 -10.11 13.31 19.03
N GLU A 125 -11.16 12.88 19.72
CA GLU A 125 -11.94 11.72 19.31
C GLU A 125 -12.75 12.00 18.05
N GLU A 126 -13.32 13.20 17.91
CA GLU A 126 -14.04 13.59 16.70
C GLU A 126 -13.05 13.76 15.52
N LEU A 127 -11.86 14.31 15.76
CA LEU A 127 -10.81 14.40 14.74
C LEU A 127 -10.40 13.01 14.25
N LYS A 128 -10.15 12.05 15.13
CA LYS A 128 -9.87 10.66 14.75
C LYS A 128 -11.00 10.06 13.91
N LYS A 129 -12.26 10.27 14.31
CA LYS A 129 -13.42 9.80 13.54
C LYS A 129 -13.45 10.39 12.12
N CYS A 130 -13.04 11.65 11.95
CA CYS A 130 -12.97 12.26 10.62
C CYS A 130 -11.95 11.54 9.73
N PHE A 131 -10.75 11.23 10.24
CA PHE A 131 -9.74 10.47 9.47
C PHE A 131 -10.21 9.04 9.18
N TRP A 132 -10.81 8.35 10.16
CA TRP A 132 -11.38 7.01 9.93
C TRP A 132 -12.51 7.01 8.89
N LYS A 133 -13.37 8.01 8.90
CA LYS A 133 -14.41 8.14 7.88
C LYS A 133 -13.82 8.39 6.50
N LEU A 134 -12.78 9.21 6.41
CA LEU A 134 -12.07 9.44 5.15
C LEU A 134 -11.50 8.12 4.61
N ALA A 135 -10.78 7.37 5.45
CA ALA A 135 -10.22 6.08 5.08
C ALA A 135 -11.30 5.08 4.62
N ASN A 136 -12.42 4.99 5.36
CA ASN A 136 -13.51 4.07 5.03
C ASN A 136 -14.22 4.45 3.72
N CYS A 137 -14.46 5.75 3.47
CA CYS A 137 -15.05 6.19 2.20
C CYS A 137 -14.25 5.72 0.98
N TYR A 138 -12.93 5.65 1.12
CA TYR A 138 -12.06 5.21 0.02
C TYR A 138 -11.95 3.69 -0.12
N GLN A 139 -12.47 2.92 0.83
CA GLN A 139 -12.57 1.46 0.72
C GLN A 139 -13.87 1.00 0.06
N GLU A 140 -14.88 1.86 -0.03
CA GLU A 140 -16.17 1.54 -0.66
C GLU A 140 -16.13 1.61 -2.19
N GLU A 141 -15.29 2.50 -2.74
CA GLU A 141 -15.08 2.66 -4.18
C GLU A 141 -13.59 2.50 -4.51
N PHE A 142 -13.29 2.01 -5.70
CA PHE A 142 -11.91 1.80 -6.12
C PHE A 142 -11.32 3.10 -6.69
N HIS A 143 -10.34 3.67 -6.00
CA HIS A 143 -9.62 4.88 -6.39
C HIS A 143 -8.16 4.59 -6.69
N THR A 144 -7.43 5.53 -7.29
CA THR A 144 -5.99 5.38 -7.40
C THR A 144 -5.31 5.63 -6.04
N PRO A 145 -4.21 4.93 -5.72
CA PRO A 145 -3.44 5.22 -4.50
C PRO A 145 -3.00 6.68 -4.40
N ALA A 146 -2.68 7.30 -5.54
CA ALA A 146 -2.28 8.69 -5.62
C ALA A 146 -3.42 9.64 -5.18
N ASP A 147 -4.65 9.42 -5.66
CA ASP A 147 -5.81 10.24 -5.29
C ASP A 147 -6.09 10.14 -3.78
N ILE A 148 -5.99 8.94 -3.22
CA ILE A 148 -6.19 8.70 -1.78
C ILE A 148 -5.15 9.44 -0.96
N LYS A 149 -3.87 9.29 -1.30
CA LYS A 149 -2.78 9.99 -0.60
C LYS A 149 -2.95 11.50 -0.68
N GLN A 150 -3.29 12.02 -1.86
CA GLN A 150 -3.55 13.44 -2.05
C GLN A 150 -4.70 13.94 -1.16
N ALA A 151 -5.77 13.18 -1.03
CA ALA A 151 -6.89 13.56 -0.17
C ALA A 151 -6.53 13.56 1.32
N ILE A 152 -5.74 12.56 1.77
CA ILE A 152 -5.25 12.51 3.15
C ILE A 152 -4.28 13.67 3.42
N ILE A 153 -3.36 13.96 2.50
CA ILE A 153 -2.45 15.11 2.57
C ILE A 153 -3.24 16.42 2.68
N HIS A 154 -4.27 16.59 1.85
CA HIS A 154 -5.09 17.79 1.84
C HIS A 154 -5.80 17.99 3.18
N LEU A 155 -6.45 16.94 3.71
CA LEU A 155 -7.09 16.99 5.03
C LEU A 155 -6.06 17.30 6.15
N SER A 156 -4.89 16.66 6.10
CA SER A 156 -3.82 16.88 7.08
C SER A 156 -3.35 18.33 7.07
N LEU A 157 -3.09 18.89 5.90
CA LEU A 157 -2.68 20.29 5.77
C LEU A 157 -3.75 21.27 6.28
N ALA A 158 -5.03 21.01 5.99
CA ALA A 158 -6.14 21.82 6.48
C ALA A 158 -6.22 21.80 8.02
N VAL A 159 -6.07 20.62 8.63
CA VAL A 159 -6.05 20.43 10.10
C VAL A 159 -4.83 21.12 10.73
N PHE A 160 -3.64 20.92 10.17
CA PHE A 160 -2.42 21.57 10.68
C PHE A 160 -2.46 23.08 10.55
N GLY A 161 -3.02 23.63 9.47
CA GLY A 161 -3.19 25.06 9.31
C GLY A 161 -4.02 25.70 10.43
N ILE A 162 -5.13 25.06 10.81
CA ILE A 162 -5.97 25.51 11.93
C ILE A 162 -5.24 25.36 13.28
N TYR A 163 -4.56 24.22 13.48
CA TYR A 163 -3.83 23.98 14.71
C TYR A 163 -2.69 24.99 14.91
N LYS A 164 -1.89 25.24 13.87
CA LYS A 164 -0.81 26.25 13.88
C LYS A 164 -1.32 27.65 14.22
N ALA A 165 -2.44 28.03 13.61
CA ALA A 165 -3.06 29.34 13.87
C ALA A 165 -3.56 29.48 15.32
N LYS A 166 -4.14 28.39 15.88
CA LYS A 166 -4.67 28.36 17.25
C LYS A 166 -3.58 28.32 18.33
N ALA A 167 -2.58 27.46 18.14
CA ALA A 167 -1.56 27.19 19.14
C ALA A 167 -0.37 28.16 19.09
N SER A 168 -0.24 28.98 18.03
CA SER A 168 0.91 29.85 17.75
C SER A 168 2.26 29.11 17.80
N VAL A 169 2.27 27.84 17.32
CA VAL A 169 3.43 26.95 17.34
C VAL A 169 3.95 26.75 15.91
N GLU A 170 5.26 26.71 15.74
CA GLU A 170 5.88 26.27 14.51
C GLU A 170 5.99 24.74 14.49
N LEU A 171 5.28 24.10 13.56
CA LEU A 171 5.20 22.63 13.41
C LEU A 171 5.75 22.17 12.05
N ASP A 172 6.58 22.98 11.42
CA ASP A 172 6.94 22.75 10.02
C ASP A 172 7.67 21.41 9.82
N LEU A 173 8.51 21.01 10.76
CA LEU A 173 9.24 19.73 10.67
C LEU A 173 8.33 18.52 10.90
N GLU A 174 7.48 18.57 11.93
CA GLU A 174 6.53 17.50 12.24
C GLU A 174 5.53 17.30 11.09
N VAL A 175 5.04 18.41 10.54
CA VAL A 175 4.15 18.37 9.36
C VAL A 175 4.84 17.74 8.17
N GLN A 176 6.08 18.14 7.87
CA GLN A 176 6.86 17.55 6.77
C GLN A 176 7.06 16.05 6.96
N ASN A 177 7.40 15.59 8.16
CA ASN A 177 7.57 14.18 8.46
C ASN A 177 6.27 13.40 8.23
N ILE A 178 5.14 13.88 8.73
CA ILE A 178 3.83 13.23 8.52
C ILE A 178 3.46 13.19 7.03
N LEU A 179 3.66 14.28 6.30
CA LEU A 179 3.39 14.30 4.86
C LEU A 179 4.29 13.32 4.10
N GLN A 180 5.53 13.18 4.50
CA GLN A 180 6.44 12.19 3.93
C GLN A 180 5.99 10.77 4.25
N GLU A 181 5.58 10.46 5.48
CA GLU A 181 5.03 9.17 5.85
C GLU A 181 3.81 8.81 5.01
N ILE A 182 2.86 9.73 4.82
CA ILE A 182 1.69 9.53 3.96
C ILE A 182 2.15 9.24 2.51
N THR A 183 3.11 9.98 2.01
CA THR A 183 3.61 9.85 0.64
C THR A 183 4.20 8.46 0.38
N VAL A 184 4.94 7.90 1.34
CA VAL A 184 5.59 6.58 1.20
C VAL A 184 4.73 5.42 1.70
N ALA A 185 3.58 5.69 2.31
CA ALA A 185 2.69 4.66 2.85
C ALA A 185 2.24 3.67 1.77
N VAL A 186 2.22 2.39 2.14
CA VAL A 186 1.75 1.28 1.29
C VAL A 186 0.68 0.43 1.99
N SER A 187 0.26 0.83 3.19
CA SER A 187 -0.77 0.17 3.99
C SER A 187 -1.50 1.18 4.86
N TRP A 188 -2.67 0.81 5.35
CA TRP A 188 -3.52 1.61 6.25
C TRP A 188 -3.14 1.50 7.74
N ASN A 189 -2.05 0.83 8.07
CA ASN A 189 -1.62 0.61 9.46
C ASN A 189 -0.62 1.66 9.89
#